data_bc38aaeeaf1fda782d2c3374acaf17b4
#
_entry.id   bc38aaeeaf1fda782d2c3374acaf17b4
#
_cell.length_a   1.000
_cell.length_b   1.000
_cell.length_c   1.000
_cell.angle_alpha   90.00
_cell.angle_beta   90.00
_cell.angle_gamma   90.00
#
_symmetry.space_group_name_H-M   'P 1'
#
loop_
_entity.id
_entity.type
_entity.pdbx_description
1 polymer ?
#
loop_
_entity_poly.entity_id
_entity_poly.type
_entity_poly.pdbx_seq_one_letter_code
_entity_poly.pdbx_strand_id
1 'polypeptide(L)'
;MDLTTRVNLVRNLLTTKELPVSVGASLLDINRTSIYYKGSPVSDDELACKEIIDHLHTDNPTWGARQMSAQLKARGYRVGRRKARRYMNEMDIHPIYPKMNLSKRMQQAKVCPYLLRNAVIDKPNQAWSIDITYIPIKHGFLYLTAVIDWYSRCIVGWEVDDTLDTRMVLNALNKAFKIAKPQILNSDQGCQFTSQQYIDFVKENGIRQSMDGKSRWADNIMIERWFRSFKYEEAYLTQYNNIKEARADIKRYVHTYNFERYHSALDYHTPAEYYYPEMLMSYVA
;
A
#
# COMPACT_ATOMS: atom_id res chain seq x y z
N MET A 1 18.60 10.63 -36.93
CA MET A 1 18.04 11.90 -37.47
C MET A 1 16.53 11.73 -37.59
N ASP A 2 15.73 12.63 -37.06
CA ASP A 2 14.27 12.55 -37.14
C ASP A 2 13.73 12.90 -38.54
N LEU A 3 12.46 12.59 -38.79
CA LEU A 3 11.85 12.81 -40.10
C LEU A 3 11.84 14.29 -40.50
N THR A 4 11.58 15.18 -39.54
CA THR A 4 11.49 16.64 -39.78
C THR A 4 12.83 17.19 -40.24
N THR A 5 13.93 16.80 -39.60
CA THR A 5 15.30 17.19 -39.95
C THR A 5 15.67 16.69 -41.33
N ARG A 6 15.34 15.42 -41.68
CA ARG A 6 15.57 14.85 -43.00
C ARG A 6 14.81 15.59 -44.11
N VAL A 7 13.52 15.89 -43.89
CA VAL A 7 12.69 16.67 -44.82
C VAL A 7 13.26 18.06 -45.06
N ASN A 8 13.70 18.75 -43.98
CA ASN A 8 14.27 20.09 -44.10
C ASN A 8 15.61 20.10 -44.87
N LEU A 9 16.44 19.07 -44.65
CA LEU A 9 17.66 18.92 -45.42
C LEU A 9 17.39 18.79 -46.92
N VAL A 10 16.43 17.94 -47.34
CA VAL A 10 16.06 17.82 -48.77
C VAL A 10 15.48 19.11 -49.32
N ARG A 11 14.64 19.84 -48.52
CA ARG A 11 14.13 21.15 -48.94
C ARG A 11 15.22 22.19 -49.17
N ASN A 12 16.26 22.21 -48.29
CA ASN A 12 17.39 23.08 -48.48
C ASN A 12 18.22 22.75 -49.71
N LEU A 13 18.49 21.46 -49.99
CA LEU A 13 19.17 21.01 -51.17
C LEU A 13 18.40 21.34 -52.47
N LEU A 14 17.07 21.42 -52.41
CA LEU A 14 16.22 21.89 -53.53
C LEU A 14 16.36 23.39 -53.78
N THR A 15 16.47 24.20 -52.75
CA THR A 15 16.67 25.64 -52.89
C THR A 15 18.04 26.00 -53.52
N THR A 16 19.07 25.22 -53.20
CA THR A 16 20.40 25.36 -53.78
C THR A 16 20.55 24.74 -55.19
N LYS A 17 19.53 24.01 -55.68
CA LYS A 17 19.53 23.27 -56.96
C LYS A 17 20.65 22.23 -57.11
N GLU A 18 21.18 21.73 -56.03
CA GLU A 18 22.30 20.80 -56.02
C GLU A 18 21.89 19.36 -56.37
N LEU A 19 20.67 18.94 -55.99
CA LEU A 19 20.18 17.59 -56.21
C LEU A 19 18.68 17.56 -56.57
N PRO A 20 18.24 16.65 -57.46
CA PRO A 20 16.82 16.40 -57.71
C PRO A 20 16.11 15.86 -56.45
N VAL A 21 14.84 16.24 -56.26
CA VAL A 21 14.00 15.79 -55.11
C VAL A 21 13.98 14.28 -54.94
N SER A 22 13.91 13.56 -56.06
CA SER A 22 13.88 12.09 -56.08
C SER A 22 15.14 11.48 -55.49
N VAL A 23 16.28 12.06 -55.79
CA VAL A 23 17.59 11.59 -55.33
C VAL A 23 17.74 11.93 -53.84
N GLY A 24 17.43 13.16 -53.43
CA GLY A 24 17.49 13.56 -52.02
C GLY A 24 16.53 12.76 -51.12
N ALA A 25 15.31 12.47 -51.60
CA ALA A 25 14.36 11.64 -50.91
C ALA A 25 14.85 10.19 -50.71
N SER A 26 15.44 9.62 -51.79
CA SER A 26 16.00 8.26 -51.77
C SER A 26 17.20 8.15 -50.83
N LEU A 27 18.12 9.12 -50.85
CA LEU A 27 19.32 9.14 -50.00
C LEU A 27 19.00 9.22 -48.50
N LEU A 28 17.92 9.90 -48.14
CA LEU A 28 17.51 10.08 -46.74
C LEU A 28 16.38 9.14 -46.31
N ASP A 29 15.99 8.18 -47.18
CA ASP A 29 14.91 7.22 -46.94
C ASP A 29 13.62 7.90 -46.41
N ILE A 30 13.13 8.86 -47.26
CA ILE A 30 11.87 9.58 -46.96
C ILE A 30 10.91 9.52 -48.15
N ASN A 31 9.61 9.49 -47.82
CA ASN A 31 8.61 9.54 -48.89
C ASN A 31 8.61 10.94 -49.56
N ARG A 32 8.62 10.99 -50.88
CA ARG A 32 8.56 12.27 -51.62
C ARG A 32 7.38 13.14 -51.27
N THR A 33 6.23 12.55 -50.93
CA THR A 33 5.04 13.31 -50.47
C THR A 33 5.28 14.08 -49.19
N SER A 34 6.14 13.60 -48.29
CA SER A 34 6.50 14.28 -47.05
C SER A 34 7.25 15.60 -47.28
N ILE A 35 8.01 15.69 -48.40
CA ILE A 35 8.78 16.89 -48.76
C ILE A 35 7.85 18.02 -49.19
N TYR A 36 6.78 17.68 -49.92
CA TYR A 36 5.81 18.63 -50.44
C TYR A 36 4.65 18.91 -49.46
N TYR A 37 4.55 18.13 -48.35
CA TYR A 37 3.50 18.31 -47.39
C TYR A 37 3.62 19.71 -46.71
N LYS A 38 2.62 20.52 -46.94
CA LYS A 38 2.42 21.77 -46.22
C LYS A 38 1.31 21.51 -45.18
N GLY A 39 1.64 21.66 -43.92
CA GLY A 39 0.62 21.57 -42.85
C GLY A 39 -0.55 22.51 -43.16
N SER A 40 -1.78 22.06 -42.91
CA SER A 40 -2.94 22.95 -43.00
C SER A 40 -2.80 24.07 -41.95
N PRO A 41 -3.15 25.33 -42.27
CA PRO A 41 -3.16 26.40 -41.29
C PRO A 41 -4.13 26.06 -40.16
N VAL A 42 -3.81 26.52 -38.96
CA VAL A 42 -4.67 26.34 -37.79
C VAL A 42 -5.95 27.12 -38.02
N SER A 43 -7.12 26.48 -37.88
CA SER A 43 -8.40 27.15 -38.03
C SER A 43 -8.73 28.02 -36.83
N ASP A 44 -9.54 29.04 -37.01
CA ASP A 44 -10.02 29.92 -35.92
C ASP A 44 -10.75 29.12 -34.84
N ASP A 45 -11.54 28.11 -35.21
CA ASP A 45 -12.19 27.19 -34.28
C ASP A 45 -11.16 26.40 -33.43
N GLU A 46 -10.03 26.03 -34.01
CA GLU A 46 -8.97 25.34 -33.29
C GLU A 46 -8.28 26.26 -32.29
N LEU A 47 -8.02 27.51 -32.68
CA LEU A 47 -7.48 28.53 -31.76
C LEU A 47 -8.42 28.83 -30.62
N ALA A 48 -9.69 29.03 -30.89
CA ALA A 48 -10.71 29.22 -29.85
C ALA A 48 -10.84 28.04 -28.90
N CYS A 49 -10.75 26.78 -29.43
CA CYS A 49 -10.74 25.58 -28.60
C CYS A 49 -9.52 25.50 -27.70
N LYS A 50 -8.35 25.86 -28.20
CA LYS A 50 -7.10 25.88 -27.43
C LYS A 50 -7.15 26.92 -26.32
N GLU A 51 -7.63 28.13 -26.59
CA GLU A 51 -7.81 29.18 -25.59
C GLU A 51 -8.77 28.73 -24.45
N ILE A 52 -9.91 28.14 -24.82
CA ILE A 52 -10.84 27.57 -23.83
C ILE A 52 -10.18 26.48 -22.99
N ILE A 53 -9.39 25.60 -23.58
CA ILE A 53 -8.66 24.53 -22.85
C ILE A 53 -7.68 25.15 -21.86
N ASP A 54 -6.95 26.20 -22.25
CA ASP A 54 -5.98 26.89 -21.40
C ASP A 54 -6.66 27.50 -20.16
N HIS A 55 -7.72 28.25 -20.36
CA HIS A 55 -8.51 28.80 -19.26
C HIS A 55 -9.07 27.70 -18.33
N LEU A 56 -9.66 26.64 -18.90
CA LEU A 56 -10.20 25.54 -18.12
C LEU A 56 -9.13 24.79 -17.34
N HIS A 57 -7.93 24.69 -17.88
CA HIS A 57 -6.81 24.06 -17.19
C HIS A 57 -6.26 24.92 -16.05
N THR A 58 -6.24 26.24 -16.25
CA THR A 58 -5.86 27.19 -15.19
C THR A 58 -6.78 27.08 -13.99
N ASP A 59 -8.10 27.01 -14.24
CA ASP A 59 -9.11 26.90 -13.18
C ASP A 59 -9.17 25.49 -12.58
N ASN A 60 -8.91 24.45 -13.39
CA ASN A 60 -9.05 23.05 -13.03
C ASN A 60 -7.85 22.21 -13.51
N PRO A 61 -6.68 22.30 -12.87
CA PRO A 61 -5.45 21.68 -13.37
C PRO A 61 -5.49 20.15 -13.46
N THR A 62 -6.43 19.50 -12.80
CA THR A 62 -6.60 18.05 -12.81
C THR A 62 -7.40 17.51 -14.00
N TRP A 63 -8.03 18.41 -14.79
CA TRP A 63 -8.89 17.98 -15.87
C TRP A 63 -8.09 17.48 -17.08
N GLY A 64 -8.35 16.23 -17.47
CA GLY A 64 -7.74 15.63 -18.66
C GLY A 64 -8.61 15.73 -19.90
N ALA A 65 -8.13 15.18 -21.01
CA ALA A 65 -8.74 15.25 -22.33
C ALA A 65 -10.22 14.80 -22.41
N ARG A 66 -10.70 13.96 -21.46
CA ARG A 66 -12.12 13.59 -21.40
C ARG A 66 -12.98 14.77 -20.94
N GLN A 67 -12.58 15.43 -19.86
CA GLN A 67 -13.28 16.61 -19.33
C GLN A 67 -13.20 17.79 -20.30
N MET A 68 -12.02 18.05 -20.88
CA MET A 68 -11.84 19.09 -21.89
C MET A 68 -12.76 18.88 -23.09
N SER A 69 -12.85 17.64 -23.61
CA SER A 69 -13.78 17.31 -24.71
C SER A 69 -15.25 17.54 -24.33
N ALA A 70 -15.66 17.19 -23.10
CA ALA A 70 -17.02 17.42 -22.62
C ALA A 70 -17.34 18.91 -22.52
N GLN A 71 -16.43 19.70 -21.97
CA GLN A 71 -16.55 21.15 -21.81
C GLN A 71 -16.60 21.87 -23.16
N LEU A 72 -15.80 21.47 -24.13
CA LEU A 72 -15.83 22.01 -25.48
C LEU A 72 -17.15 21.69 -26.20
N LYS A 73 -17.66 20.47 -26.05
CA LYS A 73 -18.97 20.09 -26.60
C LYS A 73 -20.12 20.87 -26.00
N ALA A 74 -20.10 21.09 -24.68
CA ALA A 74 -21.12 21.93 -24.01
C ALA A 74 -21.13 23.38 -24.52
N ARG A 75 -20.00 23.87 -25.07
CA ARG A 75 -19.87 25.21 -25.71
C ARG A 75 -20.10 25.19 -27.24
N GLY A 76 -20.59 24.07 -27.79
CA GLY A 76 -20.94 23.95 -29.20
C GLY A 76 -19.83 23.45 -30.13
N TYR A 77 -18.61 23.19 -29.64
CA TYR A 77 -17.51 22.72 -30.48
C TYR A 77 -17.56 21.21 -30.65
N ARG A 78 -17.45 20.70 -31.89
CA ARG A 78 -17.41 19.26 -32.22
C ARG A 78 -16.00 18.68 -32.00
N VAL A 79 -15.52 18.68 -30.76
CA VAL A 79 -14.17 18.18 -30.40
C VAL A 79 -14.28 16.90 -29.60
N GLY A 80 -13.85 15.81 -30.21
CA GLY A 80 -13.74 14.51 -29.53
C GLY A 80 -12.49 14.39 -28.65
N ARG A 81 -12.45 13.37 -27.77
CA ARG A 81 -11.35 13.13 -26.81
C ARG A 81 -9.96 13.09 -27.48
N ARG A 82 -9.84 12.47 -28.67
CA ARG A 82 -8.54 12.39 -29.38
C ARG A 82 -8.07 13.78 -29.82
N LYS A 83 -8.98 14.61 -30.34
CA LYS A 83 -8.69 15.96 -30.79
C LYS A 83 -8.37 16.88 -29.61
N ALA A 84 -9.12 16.79 -28.51
CA ALA A 84 -8.83 17.51 -27.28
C ALA A 84 -7.43 17.15 -26.70
N ARG A 85 -7.07 15.85 -26.71
CA ARG A 85 -5.72 15.41 -26.28
C ARG A 85 -4.63 15.98 -27.17
N ARG A 86 -4.84 16.03 -28.50
CA ARG A 86 -3.89 16.63 -29.41
C ARG A 86 -3.67 18.11 -29.07
N TYR A 87 -4.74 18.87 -28.88
CA TYR A 87 -4.65 20.28 -28.52
C TYR A 87 -3.91 20.50 -27.18
N MET A 88 -4.22 19.71 -26.16
CA MET A 88 -3.50 19.77 -24.89
C MET A 88 -1.99 19.49 -25.08
N ASN A 89 -1.64 18.45 -25.85
CA ASN A 89 -0.23 18.11 -26.09
C ASN A 89 0.50 19.20 -26.90
N GLU A 90 -0.16 19.82 -27.89
CA GLU A 90 0.42 20.92 -28.68
C GLU A 90 0.68 22.17 -27.85
N MET A 91 -0.05 22.36 -26.73
CA MET A 91 0.12 23.46 -25.77
C MET A 91 0.98 23.06 -24.55
N ASP A 92 1.53 21.83 -24.52
CA ASP A 92 2.23 21.22 -23.39
C ASP A 92 1.40 21.23 -22.08
N ILE A 93 0.07 21.14 -22.21
CA ILE A 93 -0.85 21.07 -21.09
C ILE A 93 -1.04 19.62 -20.64
N HIS A 94 -0.63 19.33 -19.42
CA HIS A 94 -0.77 18.03 -18.79
C HIS A 94 -1.58 18.12 -17.50
N PRO A 95 -2.56 17.20 -17.28
CA PRO A 95 -3.31 17.19 -16.01
C PRO A 95 -2.38 16.93 -14.83
N ILE A 96 -2.50 17.73 -13.79
CA ILE A 96 -1.73 17.62 -12.56
C ILE A 96 -2.42 16.60 -11.65
N TYR A 97 -1.79 15.43 -11.48
CA TYR A 97 -2.22 14.44 -10.49
C TYR A 97 -1.18 14.30 -9.39
N PRO A 98 -1.60 14.06 -8.13
CA PRO A 98 -0.65 13.69 -7.09
C PRO A 98 0.17 12.48 -7.55
N LYS A 99 1.46 12.67 -7.83
CA LYS A 99 2.34 11.59 -8.26
C LYS A 99 2.83 10.72 -7.11
N MET A 100 2.52 11.07 -5.86
CA MET A 100 2.86 10.25 -4.72
C MET A 100 2.02 8.97 -4.74
N ASN A 101 2.66 7.89 -5.10
CA ASN A 101 2.11 6.58 -4.84
C ASN A 101 2.27 6.32 -3.33
N LEU A 102 1.21 6.60 -2.56
CA LEU A 102 1.18 6.40 -1.10
C LEU A 102 1.39 4.92 -0.71
N SER A 103 1.23 4.00 -1.67
CA SER A 103 1.54 2.59 -1.51
C SER A 103 3.00 2.24 -1.84
N LYS A 104 3.79 3.17 -2.38
CA LYS A 104 5.23 2.96 -2.51
C LYS A 104 5.87 3.12 -1.14
N ARG A 105 6.37 2.01 -0.61
CA ARG A 105 7.26 2.02 0.55
C ARG A 105 8.40 2.99 0.33
N MET A 106 8.78 3.71 1.38
CA MET A 106 10.04 4.44 1.37
C MET A 106 11.14 3.44 0.98
N GLN A 107 11.95 3.77 -0.02
CA GLN A 107 13.05 2.91 -0.51
C GLN A 107 14.09 2.54 0.57
N GLN A 108 13.98 3.12 1.76
CA GLN A 108 14.87 2.90 2.92
C GLN A 108 14.27 2.00 4.01
N ALA A 109 13.08 1.43 3.82
CA ALA A 109 12.54 0.50 4.81
C ALA A 109 13.45 -0.73 4.91
N LYS A 110 14.10 -0.92 6.06
CA LYS A 110 14.90 -2.12 6.36
C LYS A 110 13.96 -3.31 6.46
N VAL A 111 13.95 -4.15 5.44
CA VAL A 111 13.18 -5.39 5.43
C VAL A 111 14.07 -6.51 5.99
N CYS A 112 13.61 -7.14 7.06
CA CYS A 112 14.28 -8.30 7.63
C CYS A 112 13.90 -9.58 6.87
N PRO A 113 14.79 -10.61 6.84
CA PRO A 113 14.46 -11.88 6.23
C PRO A 113 13.37 -12.61 7.03
N TYR A 114 12.58 -13.44 6.35
CA TYR A 114 11.62 -14.34 7.00
C TYR A 114 12.36 -15.53 7.61
N LEU A 115 12.33 -15.64 8.93
CA LEU A 115 13.11 -16.64 9.69
C LEU A 115 12.32 -17.90 10.04
N LEU A 116 11.01 -17.93 9.80
CA LEU A 116 10.13 -19.02 10.27
C LEU A 116 9.85 -20.09 9.19
N ARG A 117 10.49 -20.00 8.02
CA ARG A 117 10.35 -21.04 7.00
C ARG A 117 10.96 -22.35 7.50
N ASN A 118 10.14 -23.39 7.60
CA ASN A 118 10.53 -24.71 8.08
C ASN A 118 11.04 -24.73 9.54
N ALA A 119 10.76 -23.68 10.31
CA ALA A 119 11.09 -23.67 11.73
C ALA A 119 10.16 -24.64 12.48
N VAL A 120 10.74 -25.51 13.28
CA VAL A 120 9.98 -26.37 14.21
C VAL A 120 9.74 -25.56 15.48
N ILE A 121 8.49 -25.30 15.80
CA ILE A 121 8.07 -24.59 17.00
C ILE A 121 7.46 -25.62 17.95
N ASP A 122 8.19 -26.03 18.96
CA ASP A 122 7.87 -27.14 19.88
C ASP A 122 7.65 -26.72 21.34
N LYS A 123 7.85 -25.43 21.65
CA LYS A 123 7.63 -24.86 22.98
C LYS A 123 7.25 -23.37 22.95
N PRO A 124 6.65 -22.85 24.03
CA PRO A 124 6.33 -21.43 24.14
C PRO A 124 7.56 -20.52 23.98
N ASN A 125 7.34 -19.30 23.51
CA ASN A 125 8.35 -18.25 23.41
C ASN A 125 9.48 -18.48 22.39
N GLN A 126 9.36 -19.46 21.50
CA GLN A 126 10.28 -19.58 20.37
C GLN A 126 9.96 -18.56 19.26
N ALA A 127 8.70 -18.42 18.92
CA ALA A 127 8.26 -17.46 17.91
C ALA A 127 6.95 -16.80 18.32
N TRP A 128 6.93 -15.47 18.21
CA TRP A 128 5.70 -14.68 18.35
C TRP A 128 5.39 -13.96 17.03
N SER A 129 4.11 -13.72 16.77
CA SER A 129 3.68 -12.79 15.74
C SER A 129 3.05 -11.55 16.37
N ILE A 130 3.28 -10.41 15.72
CA ILE A 130 2.66 -9.14 16.07
C ILE A 130 2.02 -8.54 14.82
N ASP A 131 0.83 -7.98 14.97
CA ASP A 131 0.11 -7.31 13.89
C ASP A 131 -0.93 -6.32 14.45
N ILE A 132 -1.49 -5.48 13.57
CA ILE A 132 -2.43 -4.43 13.90
C ILE A 132 -3.72 -4.62 13.12
N THR A 133 -4.87 -4.48 13.81
CA THR A 133 -6.17 -4.50 13.14
C THR A 133 -7.03 -3.28 13.52
N TYR A 134 -8.04 -3.00 12.69
CA TYR A 134 -9.02 -1.95 12.92
C TYR A 134 -10.22 -2.49 13.70
N ILE A 135 -10.72 -1.69 14.63
CA ILE A 135 -11.94 -1.95 15.39
C ILE A 135 -12.92 -0.81 15.13
N PRO A 136 -14.12 -1.08 14.59
CA PRO A 136 -15.13 -0.03 14.43
C PRO A 136 -15.66 0.42 15.78
N ILE A 137 -15.86 1.74 15.92
CA ILE A 137 -16.56 2.37 17.04
C ILE A 137 -17.67 3.26 16.50
N LYS A 138 -18.54 3.75 17.36
CA LYS A 138 -19.68 4.59 16.95
C LYS A 138 -19.30 5.78 16.08
N HIS A 139 -18.14 6.38 16.30
CA HIS A 139 -17.65 7.54 15.56
C HIS A 139 -16.19 7.33 15.14
N GLY A 140 -15.93 6.39 14.19
CA GLY A 140 -14.60 6.17 13.65
C GLY A 140 -14.05 4.76 13.89
N PHE A 141 -12.75 4.67 14.13
CA PHE A 141 -12.04 3.41 14.33
C PHE A 141 -11.03 3.52 15.45
N LEU A 142 -10.78 2.43 16.13
CA LEU A 142 -9.62 2.21 16.99
C LEU A 142 -8.67 1.22 16.32
N TYR A 143 -7.45 1.19 16.80
CA TYR A 143 -6.42 0.25 16.36
C TYR A 143 -6.12 -0.70 17.52
N LEU A 144 -6.08 -1.99 17.21
CA LEU A 144 -5.68 -3.03 18.15
C LEU A 144 -4.39 -3.66 17.66
N THR A 145 -3.31 -3.51 18.43
CA THR A 145 -2.10 -4.34 18.29
C THR A 145 -2.24 -5.56 19.16
N ALA A 146 -1.93 -6.74 18.64
CA ALA A 146 -1.86 -7.97 19.41
C ALA A 146 -0.57 -8.72 19.15
N VAL A 147 -0.13 -9.49 20.14
CA VAL A 147 1.03 -10.36 20.09
C VAL A 147 0.59 -11.77 20.47
N ILE A 148 0.83 -12.73 19.57
CA ILE A 148 0.43 -14.13 19.74
C ILE A 148 1.67 -15.04 19.77
N ASP A 149 1.70 -15.98 20.68
CA ASP A 149 2.69 -17.07 20.68
C ASP A 149 2.29 -18.17 19.69
N TRP A 150 3.24 -18.60 18.87
CA TRP A 150 2.98 -19.57 17.80
C TRP A 150 2.70 -20.97 18.29
N TYR A 151 3.36 -21.39 19.37
CA TYR A 151 3.19 -22.72 19.92
C TYR A 151 1.82 -22.87 20.60
N SER A 152 1.55 -22.01 21.57
CA SER A 152 0.37 -22.09 22.42
C SER A 152 -0.86 -21.37 21.85
N ARG A 153 -0.66 -20.47 20.88
CA ARG A 153 -1.68 -19.52 20.39
C ARG A 153 -2.17 -18.52 21.44
N CYS A 154 -1.48 -18.43 22.57
CA CYS A 154 -1.79 -17.51 23.64
C CYS A 154 -1.52 -16.05 23.22
N ILE A 155 -2.45 -15.15 23.51
CA ILE A 155 -2.24 -13.71 23.36
C ILE A 155 -1.42 -13.23 24.56
N VAL A 156 -0.15 -12.95 24.33
CA VAL A 156 0.81 -12.58 25.35
C VAL A 156 0.89 -11.08 25.59
N GLY A 157 0.39 -10.27 24.66
CA GLY A 157 0.33 -8.82 24.79
C GLY A 157 -0.65 -8.19 23.82
N TRP A 158 -1.20 -7.06 24.20
CA TRP A 158 -2.07 -6.28 23.33
C TRP A 158 -2.19 -4.82 23.82
N GLU A 159 -2.52 -3.91 22.88
CA GLU A 159 -2.81 -2.51 23.14
C GLU A 159 -3.86 -1.99 22.18
N VAL A 160 -4.69 -1.06 22.67
CA VAL A 160 -5.69 -0.33 21.88
C VAL A 160 -5.41 1.15 21.94
N ASP A 161 -5.42 1.81 20.78
CA ASP A 161 -5.23 3.24 20.67
C ASP A 161 -6.16 3.82 19.58
N ASP A 162 -6.40 5.12 19.58
CA ASP A 162 -7.09 5.86 18.53
C ASP A 162 -6.13 6.34 17.43
N THR A 163 -4.83 6.20 17.64
CA THR A 163 -3.78 6.56 16.69
C THR A 163 -2.98 5.33 16.25
N LEU A 164 -2.65 5.29 14.95
CA LEU A 164 -1.81 4.24 14.36
C LEU A 164 -0.32 4.61 14.47
N ASP A 165 0.19 4.65 15.70
CA ASP A 165 1.57 5.04 16.02
C ASP A 165 2.42 3.82 16.42
N THR A 166 3.74 3.88 16.16
CA THR A 166 4.73 2.90 16.62
C THR A 166 4.70 2.72 18.14
N ARG A 167 4.39 3.78 18.90
CA ARG A 167 4.27 3.74 20.37
C ARG A 167 3.23 2.72 20.86
N MET A 168 2.10 2.57 20.15
CA MET A 168 1.09 1.56 20.47
C MET A 168 1.66 0.14 20.38
N VAL A 169 2.45 -0.12 19.32
CA VAL A 169 3.14 -1.41 19.11
C VAL A 169 4.12 -1.69 20.24
N LEU A 170 4.94 -0.70 20.60
CA LEU A 170 5.90 -0.83 21.71
C LEU A 170 5.22 -1.04 23.07
N ASN A 171 4.07 -0.41 23.30
CA ASN A 171 3.28 -0.61 24.50
C ASN A 171 2.75 -2.05 24.61
N ALA A 172 2.27 -2.63 23.49
CA ALA A 172 1.84 -4.02 23.44
C ALA A 172 3.01 -4.98 23.75
N LEU A 173 4.18 -4.74 23.16
CA LEU A 173 5.40 -5.52 23.41
C LEU A 173 5.89 -5.36 24.85
N ASN A 174 5.89 -4.15 25.42
CA ASN A 174 6.27 -3.93 26.81
C ASN A 174 5.39 -4.69 27.79
N LYS A 175 4.09 -4.84 27.48
CA LYS A 175 3.18 -5.68 28.27
C LYS A 175 3.53 -7.16 28.15
N ALA A 176 3.77 -7.63 26.92
CA ALA A 176 4.17 -9.01 26.65
C ALA A 176 5.51 -9.37 27.31
N PHE A 177 6.49 -8.48 27.26
CA PHE A 177 7.83 -8.70 27.81
C PHE A 177 7.88 -8.74 29.34
N LYS A 178 6.81 -8.32 30.02
CA LYS A 178 6.66 -8.56 31.47
C LYS A 178 6.40 -10.04 31.80
N ILE A 179 5.91 -10.82 30.83
CA ILE A 179 5.62 -12.23 30.97
C ILE A 179 6.84 -13.05 30.51
N ALA A 180 7.25 -12.87 29.27
CA ALA A 180 8.40 -13.55 28.65
C ALA A 180 8.91 -12.75 27.45
N LYS A 181 10.01 -13.21 26.85
CA LYS A 181 10.54 -12.67 25.59
C LYS A 181 10.67 -13.79 24.55
N PRO A 182 10.30 -13.57 23.28
CA PRO A 182 10.46 -14.58 22.24
C PRO A 182 11.89 -14.62 21.72
N GLN A 183 12.28 -15.74 21.10
CA GLN A 183 13.52 -15.80 20.32
C GLN A 183 13.39 -15.09 18.96
N ILE A 184 12.20 -15.19 18.34
CA ILE A 184 11.87 -14.58 17.05
C ILE A 184 10.56 -13.84 17.18
N LEU A 185 10.53 -12.59 16.70
CA LEU A 185 9.33 -11.79 16.58
C LEU A 185 9.04 -11.54 15.10
N ASN A 186 7.92 -12.07 14.60
CA ASN A 186 7.47 -11.93 13.22
C ASN A 186 6.43 -10.84 13.08
N SER A 187 6.55 -10.03 12.04
CA SER A 187 5.59 -8.97 11.69
C SER A 187 5.42 -8.89 10.19
N ASP A 188 4.41 -8.18 9.77
CA ASP A 188 4.33 -7.71 8.39
C ASP A 188 5.39 -6.62 8.12
N GLN A 189 5.38 -6.08 6.90
CA GLN A 189 6.28 -4.99 6.50
C GLN A 189 5.62 -3.61 6.67
N GLY A 190 4.69 -3.44 7.59
CA GLY A 190 4.06 -2.16 7.92
C GLY A 190 5.05 -1.09 8.37
N CYS A 191 4.69 0.20 8.21
CA CYS A 191 5.58 1.31 8.55
C CYS A 191 5.93 1.34 10.04
N GLN A 192 5.07 0.84 10.93
CA GLN A 192 5.32 0.73 12.35
C GLN A 192 6.45 -0.25 12.65
N PHE A 193 6.46 -1.42 11.96
CA PHE A 193 7.42 -2.50 12.15
C PHE A 193 8.75 -2.28 11.41
N THR A 194 8.78 -1.35 10.46
CA THR A 194 10.00 -0.93 9.75
C THR A 194 10.58 0.38 10.29
N SER A 195 9.95 0.98 11.31
CA SER A 195 10.45 2.18 11.97
C SER A 195 11.74 1.90 12.74
N GLN A 196 12.66 2.88 12.76
CA GLN A 196 13.93 2.73 13.48
C GLN A 196 13.68 2.46 14.97
N GLN A 197 12.70 3.14 15.57
CA GLN A 197 12.33 2.98 16.97
C GLN A 197 11.92 1.53 17.32
N TYR A 198 11.14 0.88 16.45
CA TYR A 198 10.75 -0.52 16.65
C TYR A 198 11.95 -1.47 16.47
N ILE A 199 12.77 -1.24 15.43
CA ILE A 199 13.94 -2.08 15.15
C ILE A 199 14.92 -2.03 16.33
N ASP A 200 15.22 -0.83 16.84
CA ASP A 200 16.14 -0.65 17.97
C ASP A 200 15.58 -1.33 19.22
N PHE A 201 14.29 -1.14 19.51
CA PHE A 201 13.63 -1.76 20.65
C PHE A 201 13.69 -3.30 20.62
N VAL A 202 13.41 -3.93 19.47
CA VAL A 202 13.48 -5.39 19.31
C VAL A 202 14.91 -5.88 19.48
N LYS A 203 15.88 -5.16 18.89
CA LYS A 203 17.31 -5.48 18.98
C LYS A 203 17.86 -5.33 20.41
N GLU A 204 17.53 -4.27 21.11
CA GLU A 204 17.94 -4.02 22.51
C GLU A 204 17.41 -5.11 23.46
N ASN A 205 16.26 -5.69 23.14
CA ASN A 205 15.72 -6.82 23.90
C ASN A 205 16.31 -8.20 23.49
N GLY A 206 17.29 -8.25 22.56
CA GLY A 206 17.96 -9.48 22.15
C GLY A 206 17.10 -10.39 21.26
N ILE A 207 16.04 -9.87 20.65
CA ILE A 207 15.05 -10.63 19.86
C ILE A 207 15.43 -10.56 18.38
N ARG A 208 15.35 -11.70 17.68
CA ARG A 208 15.54 -11.74 16.22
C ARG A 208 14.27 -11.30 15.52
N GLN A 209 14.34 -10.23 14.74
CA GLN A 209 13.24 -9.76 13.93
C GLN A 209 13.08 -10.60 12.67
N SER A 210 11.86 -11.03 12.37
CA SER A 210 11.43 -11.69 11.14
C SER A 210 10.34 -10.87 10.48
N MET A 211 10.33 -10.82 9.15
CA MET A 211 9.26 -10.13 8.41
C MET A 211 8.71 -11.03 7.31
N ASP A 212 7.40 -10.96 7.13
CA ASP A 212 6.69 -11.68 6.08
C ASP A 212 7.25 -11.35 4.69
N GLY A 213 7.35 -12.35 3.84
CA GLY A 213 7.72 -12.16 2.44
C GLY A 213 6.65 -11.38 1.67
N LYS A 214 7.07 -10.64 0.66
CA LYS A 214 6.16 -9.90 -0.21
C LYS A 214 5.13 -10.86 -0.84
N SER A 215 3.84 -10.60 -0.64
CA SER A 215 2.71 -11.39 -1.15
C SER A 215 2.59 -12.82 -0.59
N ARG A 216 3.09 -13.10 0.61
CA ARG A 216 2.96 -14.40 1.29
C ARG A 216 2.01 -14.29 2.47
N TRP A 217 0.72 -14.47 2.20
CA TRP A 217 -0.35 -14.46 3.20
C TRP A 217 -0.20 -15.53 4.30
N ALA A 218 0.52 -16.62 4.02
CA ALA A 218 0.68 -17.71 4.98
C ALA A 218 1.69 -17.40 6.10
N ASP A 219 2.52 -16.37 5.93
CA ASP A 219 3.64 -16.09 6.83
C ASP A 219 3.19 -15.47 8.17
N ASN A 220 1.94 -14.94 8.27
CA ASN A 220 1.37 -14.37 9.50
C ASN A 220 -0.03 -14.92 9.87
N ILE A 221 -0.36 -16.10 9.34
CA ILE A 221 -1.70 -16.70 9.42
C ILE A 221 -2.22 -16.87 10.86
N MET A 222 -1.32 -17.04 11.85
CA MET A 222 -1.74 -17.28 13.24
C MET A 222 -2.46 -16.07 13.83
N ILE A 223 -1.88 -14.89 13.69
CA ILE A 223 -2.47 -13.67 14.23
C ILE A 223 -3.64 -13.18 13.38
N GLU A 224 -3.58 -13.34 12.05
CA GLU A 224 -4.71 -13.02 11.16
C GLU A 224 -5.94 -13.85 11.51
N ARG A 225 -5.76 -15.15 11.81
CA ARG A 225 -6.83 -16.04 12.23
C ARG A 225 -7.39 -15.64 13.59
N TRP A 226 -6.54 -15.21 14.52
CA TRP A 226 -6.99 -14.68 15.81
C TRP A 226 -7.80 -13.39 15.62
N PHE A 227 -7.34 -12.44 14.81
CA PHE A 227 -8.10 -11.22 14.51
C PHE A 227 -9.45 -11.53 13.89
N ARG A 228 -9.53 -12.55 13.04
CA ARG A 228 -10.81 -12.99 12.50
C ARG A 228 -11.73 -13.47 13.62
N SER A 229 -11.25 -14.34 14.50
CA SER A 229 -12.05 -14.82 15.65
C SER A 229 -12.50 -13.66 16.51
N PHE A 230 -11.60 -12.75 16.90
CA PHE A 230 -11.91 -11.55 17.67
C PHE A 230 -13.00 -10.69 17.01
N LYS A 231 -12.90 -10.47 15.70
CA LYS A 231 -13.88 -9.66 14.98
C LYS A 231 -15.27 -10.29 14.98
N TYR A 232 -15.35 -11.60 14.74
CA TYR A 232 -16.64 -12.30 14.67
C TYR A 232 -17.24 -12.64 16.04
N GLU A 233 -16.41 -12.86 17.03
CA GLU A 233 -16.86 -13.28 18.37
C GLU A 233 -17.08 -12.09 19.33
N GLU A 234 -16.47 -10.92 19.05
CA GLU A 234 -16.55 -9.74 19.92
C GLU A 234 -16.82 -8.45 19.13
N ALA A 235 -15.91 -8.00 18.27
CA ALA A 235 -15.91 -6.63 17.75
C ALA A 235 -17.12 -6.30 16.85
N TYR A 236 -17.67 -7.26 16.12
CA TYR A 236 -18.86 -7.07 15.28
C TYR A 236 -20.18 -7.28 16.03
N LEU A 237 -20.12 -7.86 17.21
CA LEU A 237 -21.29 -8.08 18.06
C LEU A 237 -21.49 -6.95 19.08
N THR A 238 -20.43 -6.14 19.31
CA THR A 238 -20.41 -5.08 20.31
C THR A 238 -20.24 -3.71 19.64
N GLN A 239 -21.08 -2.76 20.03
CA GLN A 239 -20.93 -1.36 19.60
C GLN A 239 -20.20 -0.58 20.68
N TYR A 240 -18.91 -0.37 20.50
CA TYR A 240 -18.11 0.43 21.42
C TYR A 240 -18.42 1.92 21.26
N ASN A 241 -18.66 2.63 22.37
CA ASN A 241 -18.90 4.05 22.37
C ASN A 241 -17.59 4.87 22.48
N ASN A 242 -16.57 4.31 23.10
CA ASN A 242 -15.28 4.97 23.34
C ASN A 242 -14.17 3.94 23.57
N ILE A 243 -12.91 4.43 23.57
CA ILE A 243 -11.70 3.60 23.78
C ILE A 243 -11.67 2.89 25.13
N LYS A 244 -12.21 3.52 26.20
CA LYS A 244 -12.20 2.93 27.55
C LYS A 244 -13.10 1.69 27.62
N GLU A 245 -14.26 1.76 27.01
CA GLU A 245 -15.21 0.65 26.88
C GLU A 245 -14.60 -0.47 26.04
N ALA A 246 -14.11 -0.15 24.83
CA ALA A 246 -13.42 -1.10 23.96
C ALA A 246 -12.26 -1.81 24.68
N ARG A 247 -11.45 -1.08 25.43
CA ARG A 247 -10.34 -1.66 26.20
C ARG A 247 -10.79 -2.63 27.27
N ALA A 248 -11.89 -2.35 27.95
CA ALA A 248 -12.44 -3.24 28.99
C ALA A 248 -12.98 -4.55 28.37
N ASP A 249 -13.70 -4.45 27.26
CA ASP A 249 -14.29 -5.59 26.59
C ASP A 249 -13.25 -6.45 25.89
N ILE A 250 -12.26 -5.84 25.24
CA ILE A 250 -11.11 -6.56 24.66
C ILE A 250 -10.31 -7.29 25.74
N LYS A 251 -10.12 -6.67 26.91
CA LYS A 251 -9.46 -7.33 28.05
C LYS A 251 -10.23 -8.59 28.46
N ARG A 252 -11.56 -8.52 28.55
CA ARG A 252 -12.42 -9.66 28.86
C ARG A 252 -12.33 -10.74 27.78
N TYR A 253 -12.43 -10.34 26.49
CA TYR A 253 -12.32 -11.29 25.38
C TYR A 253 -10.95 -12.00 25.34
N VAL A 254 -9.85 -11.26 25.52
CA VAL A 254 -8.50 -11.88 25.55
C VAL A 254 -8.38 -12.86 26.73
N HIS A 255 -8.97 -12.54 27.87
CA HIS A 255 -9.00 -13.46 29.02
C HIS A 255 -9.78 -14.75 28.66
N THR A 256 -11.00 -14.62 28.17
CA THR A 256 -11.82 -15.77 27.75
C THR A 256 -11.12 -16.58 26.65
N TYR A 257 -10.53 -15.91 25.66
CA TYR A 257 -9.78 -16.59 24.61
C TYR A 257 -8.60 -17.40 25.14
N ASN A 258 -7.81 -16.84 26.06
CA ASN A 258 -6.62 -17.50 26.59
C ASN A 258 -6.95 -18.62 27.60
N PHE A 259 -7.97 -18.44 28.48
CA PHE A 259 -8.16 -19.28 29.65
C PHE A 259 -9.43 -20.14 29.61
N GLU A 260 -10.39 -19.84 28.75
CA GLU A 260 -11.71 -20.51 28.79
C GLU A 260 -12.06 -21.14 27.43
N ARG A 261 -11.54 -20.57 26.31
CA ARG A 261 -11.90 -21.02 24.96
C ARG A 261 -11.04 -22.21 24.54
N TYR A 262 -11.69 -23.33 24.28
CA TYR A 262 -11.05 -24.53 23.75
C TYR A 262 -10.74 -24.41 22.25
N HIS A 263 -9.60 -24.95 21.85
CA HIS A 263 -9.11 -24.90 20.48
C HIS A 263 -8.88 -26.31 19.92
N SER A 264 -9.57 -26.65 18.82
CA SER A 264 -9.39 -27.95 18.15
C SER A 264 -7.95 -28.22 17.70
N ALA A 265 -7.19 -27.18 17.37
CA ALA A 265 -5.80 -27.30 16.97
C ALA A 265 -4.82 -27.40 18.17
N LEU A 266 -5.33 -27.36 19.40
CA LEU A 266 -4.63 -27.61 20.66
C LEU A 266 -5.29 -28.80 21.39
N ASP A 267 -5.79 -29.78 20.64
CA ASP A 267 -6.48 -30.96 21.18
C ASP A 267 -7.58 -30.63 22.20
N TYR A 268 -8.33 -29.56 21.91
CA TYR A 268 -9.38 -29.01 22.79
C TYR A 268 -8.88 -28.56 24.17
N HIS A 269 -7.66 -28.06 24.24
CA HIS A 269 -7.14 -27.33 25.39
C HIS A 269 -7.21 -25.83 25.16
N THR A 270 -7.06 -25.06 26.22
CA THR A 270 -6.96 -23.58 26.15
C THR A 270 -5.54 -23.15 25.78
N PRO A 271 -5.36 -21.98 25.18
CA PRO A 271 -4.03 -21.41 24.92
C PRO A 271 -3.16 -21.30 26.20
N ALA A 272 -3.76 -20.96 27.33
CA ALA A 272 -3.04 -20.83 28.60
C ALA A 272 -2.48 -22.16 29.10
N GLU A 273 -3.17 -23.27 28.92
CA GLU A 273 -2.68 -24.61 29.31
C GLU A 273 -1.39 -24.98 28.52
N TYR A 274 -1.31 -24.60 27.24
CA TYR A 274 -0.11 -24.83 26.45
C TYR A 274 0.99 -23.80 26.72
N TYR A 275 0.63 -22.57 27.09
CA TYR A 275 1.62 -21.54 27.38
C TYR A 275 2.24 -21.70 28.77
N TYR A 276 1.45 -22.18 29.74
CA TYR A 276 1.86 -22.49 31.10
C TYR A 276 1.71 -23.99 31.38
N PRO A 277 2.68 -24.82 30.94
CA PRO A 277 2.56 -26.28 31.07
C PRO A 277 2.37 -26.78 32.51
N GLU A 278 2.71 -25.98 33.50
CA GLU A 278 2.44 -26.25 34.92
C GLU A 278 0.94 -26.34 35.22
N MET A 279 0.10 -25.62 34.46
CA MET A 279 -1.36 -25.70 34.58
C MET A 279 -1.88 -27.04 34.09
N LEU A 280 -1.30 -27.61 33.01
CA LEU A 280 -1.67 -28.95 32.52
C LEU A 280 -1.34 -30.04 33.54
N MET A 281 -0.23 -29.94 34.24
CA MET A 281 0.18 -30.91 35.24
C MET A 281 -0.76 -30.94 36.47
N SER A 282 -1.43 -29.83 36.76
CA SER A 282 -2.40 -29.76 37.87
C SER A 282 -3.72 -30.48 37.59
N TYR A 283 -4.04 -30.81 36.33
CA TYR A 283 -5.22 -31.58 35.95
C TYR A 283 -4.97 -33.09 35.86
N VAL A 284 -3.70 -33.53 35.85
CA VAL A 284 -3.32 -34.94 35.71
C VAL A 284 -2.95 -35.58 37.06
N ALA A 285 -2.80 -34.78 38.09
CA ALA A 285 -2.57 -35.21 39.48
C ALA A 285 -3.87 -35.27 40.29
#